data_cea6d2cc9869c52f61ec61146ad578d5
#
_entry.id   cea6d2cc9869c52f61ec61146ad578d5
#
_cell.length_a   1.000
_cell.length_b   1.000
_cell.length_c   1.000
_cell.angle_alpha   90.00
_cell.angle_beta   90.00
_cell.angle_gamma   90.00
#
_symmetry.space_group_name_H-M   'P 1'
#
loop_
_entity.id
_entity.type
_entity.pdbx_description
1 polymer ?
#
loop_
_entity_poly.entity_id
_entity_poly.type
_entity_poly.pdbx_seq_one_letter_code
_entity_poly.pdbx_strand_id
1 'polypeptide(L)'
;MNPFDLKSVIFAKHAQHVALVHFPIALIFVSVAFDLLSLRKQNLALLRAAYYTVIAAAIAAVPTVATGILAWQLQFEGKVPRGNLKLHMLLALSSSVMIWLVCWLHIRVQRKPLPNSPNIRLAVEVVAVALTLLTGHVGGFVSGVNGPM
;
A
#
# COMPACT_ATOMS: atom_id res chain seq x y z
N MET A 1 17.41 -21.86 -13.45
CA MET A 1 17.87 -20.69 -12.66
C MET A 1 18.37 -21.20 -11.32
N ASN A 2 19.54 -20.77 -10.87
CA ASN A 2 20.02 -21.11 -9.54
C ASN A 2 19.28 -20.22 -8.52
N PRO A 3 18.49 -20.78 -7.58
CA PRO A 3 17.73 -19.97 -6.61
C PRO A 3 18.61 -19.17 -5.65
N PHE A 4 19.90 -19.48 -5.58
CA PHE A 4 20.89 -18.76 -4.77
C PHE A 4 21.69 -17.72 -5.55
N ASP A 5 21.40 -17.49 -6.83
CA ASP A 5 21.96 -16.40 -7.59
C ASP A 5 21.20 -15.11 -7.28
N LEU A 6 21.58 -14.47 -6.17
CA LEU A 6 20.97 -13.24 -5.69
C LEU A 6 20.99 -12.11 -6.74
N LYS A 7 22.02 -12.10 -7.60
CA LYS A 7 22.13 -11.06 -8.63
C LYS A 7 21.03 -11.21 -9.67
N SER A 8 20.79 -12.42 -10.19
CA SER A 8 19.71 -12.67 -11.16
C SER A 8 18.33 -12.48 -10.55
N VAL A 9 18.14 -12.79 -9.25
CA VAL A 9 16.88 -12.60 -8.54
C VAL A 9 16.60 -11.10 -8.30
N ILE A 10 17.57 -10.33 -7.82
CA ILE A 10 17.40 -8.90 -7.53
C ILE A 10 17.16 -8.08 -8.81
N PHE A 11 17.83 -8.46 -9.90
CA PHE A 11 17.70 -7.77 -11.20
C PHE A 11 16.60 -8.34 -12.11
N ALA A 12 15.81 -9.32 -11.64
CA ALA A 12 14.60 -9.73 -12.35
C ALA A 12 13.65 -8.54 -12.55
N LYS A 13 13.07 -8.42 -13.77
CA LYS A 13 12.33 -7.21 -14.23
C LYS A 13 11.26 -6.67 -13.27
N HIS A 14 10.72 -7.50 -12.38
CA HIS A 14 9.65 -7.11 -11.46
C HIS A 14 9.91 -7.51 -9.99
N ALA A 15 11.02 -8.19 -9.70
CA ALA A 15 11.29 -8.73 -8.36
C ALA A 15 11.31 -7.64 -7.27
N GLN A 16 11.91 -6.49 -7.59
CA GLN A 16 11.97 -5.36 -6.66
C GLN A 16 10.58 -4.84 -6.31
N HIS A 17 9.69 -4.72 -7.30
CA HIS A 17 8.32 -4.29 -7.05
C HIS A 17 7.57 -5.30 -6.18
N VAL A 18 7.65 -6.58 -6.51
CA VAL A 18 7.00 -7.66 -5.73
C VAL A 18 7.48 -7.67 -4.28
N ALA A 19 8.79 -7.46 -4.04
CA ALA A 19 9.30 -7.37 -2.68
C ALA A 19 8.79 -6.13 -1.93
N LEU A 20 8.78 -4.98 -2.60
CA LEU A 20 8.44 -3.70 -1.97
C LEU A 20 6.94 -3.53 -1.68
N VAL A 21 6.03 -4.13 -2.47
CA VAL A 21 4.58 -3.98 -2.28
C VAL A 21 4.10 -4.47 -0.90
N HIS A 22 4.80 -5.45 -0.31
CA HIS A 22 4.42 -6.00 0.98
C HIS A 22 4.53 -4.99 2.12
N PHE A 23 5.45 -4.04 2.04
CA PHE A 23 5.65 -3.04 3.09
C PHE A 23 4.46 -2.09 3.25
N PRO A 24 4.02 -1.30 2.24
CA PRO A 24 2.88 -0.42 2.41
C PRO A 24 1.59 -1.20 2.72
N ILE A 25 1.42 -2.41 2.16
CA ILE A 25 0.28 -3.27 2.44
C ILE A 25 0.26 -3.63 3.93
N ALA A 26 1.31 -4.26 4.46
CA ALA A 26 1.35 -4.69 5.85
C ALA A 26 1.23 -3.50 6.82
N LEU A 27 1.95 -2.41 6.52
CA LEU A 27 1.98 -1.23 7.39
C LEU A 27 0.63 -0.52 7.47
N ILE A 28 -0.13 -0.39 6.36
CA ILE A 28 -1.46 0.23 6.43
C ILE A 28 -2.43 -0.63 7.26
N PHE A 29 -2.39 -1.97 7.12
CA PHE A 29 -3.21 -2.86 7.92
C PHE A 29 -2.90 -2.77 9.41
N VAL A 30 -1.61 -2.78 9.75
CA VAL A 30 -1.15 -2.67 11.16
C VAL A 30 -1.51 -1.30 11.73
N SER A 31 -1.37 -0.22 10.94
CA SER A 31 -1.79 1.12 11.36
C SER A 31 -3.27 1.18 11.72
N VAL A 32 -4.13 0.68 10.84
CA VAL A 32 -5.60 0.66 11.07
C VAL A 32 -5.96 -0.23 12.26
N ALA A 33 -5.30 -1.37 12.43
CA ALA A 33 -5.49 -2.22 13.60
C ALA A 33 -5.14 -1.50 14.90
N PHE A 34 -4.01 -0.79 14.95
CA PHE A 34 -3.63 0.00 16.12
C PHE A 34 -4.59 1.18 16.37
N ASP A 35 -5.09 1.82 15.32
CA ASP A 35 -6.07 2.90 15.48
C ASP A 35 -7.40 2.40 16.06
N LEU A 36 -7.94 1.30 15.51
CA LEU A 36 -9.14 0.65 16.04
C LEU A 36 -8.97 0.21 17.51
N LEU A 37 -7.84 -0.39 17.85
CA LEU A 37 -7.52 -0.78 19.21
C LEU A 37 -7.37 0.43 20.13
N SER A 38 -6.82 1.54 19.65
CA SER A 38 -6.68 2.77 20.41
C SER A 38 -8.03 3.37 20.80
N LEU A 39 -8.99 3.34 19.86
CA LEU A 39 -10.36 3.82 20.10
C LEU A 39 -11.09 2.95 21.13
N ARG A 40 -10.94 1.62 21.06
CA ARG A 40 -11.59 0.69 22.00
C ARG A 40 -11.01 0.75 23.41
N LYS A 41 -9.68 0.90 23.53
CA LYS A 41 -8.96 0.87 24.80
C LYS A 41 -8.61 2.24 25.34
N GLN A 42 -8.93 3.32 24.62
CA GLN A 42 -8.56 4.70 24.92
C GLN A 42 -7.05 4.82 25.25
N ASN A 43 -6.23 4.13 24.45
CA ASN A 43 -4.81 3.98 24.71
C ASN A 43 -3.97 4.85 23.77
N LEU A 44 -3.34 5.88 24.32
CA LEU A 44 -2.51 6.82 23.57
C LEU A 44 -1.25 6.19 22.95
N ALA A 45 -0.72 5.12 23.54
CA ALA A 45 0.43 4.43 22.97
C ALA A 45 0.06 3.73 21.67
N LEU A 46 -1.13 3.11 21.60
CA LEU A 46 -1.66 2.52 20.36
C LEU A 46 -1.93 3.58 19.29
N LEU A 47 -2.48 4.74 19.69
CA LEU A 47 -2.69 5.85 18.75
C LEU A 47 -1.36 6.37 18.17
N ARG A 48 -0.32 6.47 18.98
CA ARG A 48 1.03 6.83 18.52
C ARG A 48 1.62 5.76 17.60
N ALA A 49 1.42 4.49 17.94
CA ALA A 49 1.85 3.38 17.08
C ALA A 49 1.17 3.46 15.69
N ALA A 50 -0.14 3.67 15.64
CA ALA A 50 -0.87 3.90 14.38
C ALA A 50 -0.27 5.05 13.57
N TYR A 51 -0.02 6.18 14.23
CA TYR A 51 0.57 7.37 13.60
C TYR A 51 1.95 7.09 12.96
N TYR A 52 2.88 6.47 13.68
CA TYR A 52 4.19 6.18 13.12
C TYR A 52 4.15 5.10 12.04
N THR A 53 3.27 4.12 12.20
CA THR A 53 3.11 3.04 11.23
C THR A 53 2.52 3.54 9.92
N VAL A 54 1.54 4.47 9.94
CA VAL A 54 1.01 5.05 8.69
C VAL A 54 2.02 5.96 8.00
N ILE A 55 2.87 6.68 8.74
CA ILE A 55 3.97 7.43 8.13
C ILE A 55 4.91 6.49 7.39
N ALA A 56 5.31 5.37 8.04
CA ALA A 56 6.14 4.37 7.40
C ALA A 56 5.47 3.76 6.15
N ALA A 57 4.14 3.50 6.20
CA ALA A 57 3.36 3.04 5.05
C ALA A 57 3.40 4.04 3.89
N ALA A 58 3.20 5.33 4.18
CA ALA A 58 3.24 6.40 3.18
C ALA A 58 4.64 6.54 2.54
N ILE A 59 5.70 6.47 3.34
CA ILE A 59 7.07 6.48 2.82
C ILE A 59 7.34 5.25 1.94
N ALA A 60 6.94 4.05 2.38
CA ALA A 60 7.12 2.81 1.63
C ALA A 60 6.31 2.78 0.32
N ALA A 61 5.18 3.49 0.25
CA ALA A 61 4.37 3.58 -0.97
C ALA A 61 5.13 4.26 -2.12
N VAL A 62 6.04 5.21 -1.84
CA VAL A 62 6.80 5.93 -2.87
C VAL A 62 7.68 5.00 -3.70
N PRO A 63 8.64 4.25 -3.12
CA PRO A 63 9.47 3.32 -3.89
C PRO A 63 8.63 2.18 -4.48
N THR A 64 7.52 1.79 -3.86
CA THR A 64 6.61 0.78 -4.40
C THR A 64 5.99 1.25 -5.73
N VAL A 65 5.45 2.49 -5.78
CA VAL A 65 4.91 3.05 -7.03
C VAL A 65 6.01 3.23 -8.06
N ALA A 66 7.18 3.75 -7.69
CA ALA A 66 8.29 3.94 -8.59
C ALA A 66 8.75 2.62 -9.24
N THR A 67 8.91 1.56 -8.45
CA THR A 67 9.28 0.23 -8.96
C THR A 67 8.17 -0.43 -9.76
N GLY A 68 6.89 -0.15 -9.47
CA GLY A 68 5.76 -0.59 -10.27
C GLY A 68 5.75 0.04 -11.67
N ILE A 69 6.00 1.35 -11.76
CA ILE A 69 6.15 2.05 -13.04
C ILE A 69 7.35 1.49 -13.81
N LEU A 70 8.47 1.27 -13.13
CA LEU A 70 9.65 0.69 -13.73
C LEU A 70 9.41 -0.74 -14.24
N ALA A 71 8.71 -1.58 -13.47
CA ALA A 71 8.32 -2.92 -13.88
C ALA A 71 7.43 -2.90 -15.14
N TRP A 72 6.48 -1.98 -15.22
CA TRP A 72 5.67 -1.76 -16.41
C TRP A 72 6.53 -1.39 -17.63
N GLN A 73 7.47 -0.47 -17.49
CA GLN A 73 8.37 -0.07 -18.55
C GLN A 73 9.23 -1.24 -19.05
N LEU A 74 9.81 -2.03 -18.13
CA LEU A 74 10.75 -3.09 -18.45
C LEU A 74 10.07 -4.38 -18.92
N GLN A 75 8.89 -4.71 -18.39
CA GLN A 75 8.20 -5.97 -18.67
C GLN A 75 7.20 -5.84 -19.82
N PHE A 76 6.53 -4.70 -19.93
CA PHE A 76 5.50 -4.43 -20.93
C PHE A 76 5.94 -3.40 -21.98
N GLU A 77 7.23 -3.06 -22.04
CA GLU A 77 7.83 -2.13 -23.02
C GLU A 77 7.12 -0.77 -23.06
N GLY A 78 6.55 -0.33 -21.95
CA GLY A 78 5.77 0.91 -21.88
C GLY A 78 4.50 0.94 -22.73
N LYS A 79 4.04 -0.22 -23.23
CA LYS A 79 2.78 -0.30 -24.00
C LYS A 79 1.59 0.20 -23.20
N VAL A 80 0.58 0.73 -23.89
CA VAL A 80 -0.64 1.23 -23.25
C VAL A 80 -1.28 0.15 -22.38
N PRO A 81 -1.46 0.39 -21.07
CA PRO A 81 -2.03 -0.59 -20.18
C PRO A 81 -3.47 -0.96 -20.57
N ARG A 82 -3.78 -2.25 -20.65
CA ARG A 82 -5.11 -2.79 -20.95
C ARG A 82 -5.51 -3.88 -19.96
N GLY A 83 -6.80 -4.15 -19.83
CA GLY A 83 -7.31 -5.23 -18.96
C GLY A 83 -6.86 -5.09 -17.50
N ASN A 84 -6.44 -6.20 -16.93
CA ASN A 84 -6.02 -6.29 -15.53
C ASN A 84 -4.83 -5.38 -15.20
N LEU A 85 -3.90 -5.16 -16.12
CA LEU A 85 -2.77 -4.25 -15.90
C LEU A 85 -3.26 -2.81 -15.71
N LYS A 86 -4.18 -2.33 -16.56
CA LYS A 86 -4.78 -0.99 -16.42
C LYS A 86 -5.51 -0.85 -15.09
N LEU A 87 -6.33 -1.85 -14.74
CA LEU A 87 -7.08 -1.85 -13.49
C LEU A 87 -6.13 -1.86 -12.28
N HIS A 88 -5.10 -2.71 -12.29
CA HIS A 88 -4.08 -2.74 -11.23
C HIS A 88 -3.39 -1.39 -11.05
N MET A 89 -2.97 -0.76 -12.14
CA MET A 89 -2.31 0.56 -12.06
C MET A 89 -3.21 1.64 -11.47
N LEU A 90 -4.49 1.68 -11.90
CA LEU A 90 -5.46 2.63 -11.35
C LEU A 90 -5.70 2.40 -9.85
N LEU A 91 -5.92 1.14 -9.46
CA LEU A 91 -6.10 0.78 -8.04
C LEU A 91 -4.84 1.05 -7.21
N ALA A 92 -3.65 0.78 -7.73
CA ALA A 92 -2.39 1.03 -7.06
C ALA A 92 -2.15 2.52 -6.81
N LEU A 93 -2.42 3.38 -7.79
CA LEU A 93 -2.34 4.82 -7.62
C LEU A 93 -3.39 5.33 -6.64
N SER A 94 -4.64 4.87 -6.76
CA SER A 94 -5.72 5.27 -5.86
C SER A 94 -5.43 4.84 -4.42
N SER A 95 -4.98 3.60 -4.18
CA SER A 95 -4.61 3.13 -2.84
C SER A 95 -3.43 3.91 -2.26
N SER A 96 -2.43 4.25 -3.08
CA SER A 96 -1.30 5.08 -2.65
C SER A 96 -1.74 6.48 -2.23
N VAL A 97 -2.61 7.12 -3.01
CA VAL A 97 -3.20 8.43 -2.65
C VAL A 97 -3.97 8.33 -1.35
N MET A 98 -4.75 7.25 -1.15
CA MET A 98 -5.50 7.04 0.09
C MET A 98 -4.59 6.81 1.29
N ILE A 99 -3.48 6.07 1.16
CA ILE A 99 -2.48 5.92 2.22
C ILE A 99 -1.90 7.30 2.62
N TRP A 100 -1.57 8.13 1.65
CA TRP A 100 -1.11 9.50 1.92
C TRP A 100 -2.19 10.37 2.56
N LEU A 101 -3.45 10.22 2.18
CA LEU A 101 -4.57 10.92 2.80
C LEU A 101 -4.76 10.47 4.27
N VAL A 102 -4.70 9.17 4.56
CA VAL A 102 -4.71 8.65 5.93
C VAL A 102 -3.55 9.23 6.74
N CYS A 103 -2.34 9.21 6.19
CA CYS A 103 -1.16 9.79 6.83
C CYS A 103 -1.38 11.29 7.15
N TRP A 104 -1.86 12.06 6.19
CA TRP A 104 -2.18 13.47 6.38
C TRP A 104 -3.23 13.69 7.47
N LEU A 105 -4.30 12.88 7.53
CA LEU A 105 -5.32 12.96 8.57
C LEU A 105 -4.73 12.68 9.96
N HIS A 106 -3.86 11.68 10.10
CA HIS A 106 -3.17 11.40 11.35
C HIS A 106 -2.29 12.59 11.79
N ILE A 107 -1.52 13.19 10.88
CA ILE A 107 -0.70 14.38 11.16
C ILE A 107 -1.59 15.55 11.55
N ARG A 108 -2.71 15.75 10.87
CA ARG A 108 -3.64 16.84 11.11
C ARG A 108 -4.27 16.75 12.50
N VAL A 109 -4.73 15.56 12.89
CA VAL A 109 -5.35 15.31 14.20
C VAL A 109 -4.36 15.48 15.35
N GLN A 110 -3.09 15.12 15.15
CA GLN A 110 -2.03 15.37 16.15
C GLN A 110 -1.80 16.87 16.39
N ARG A 111 -1.96 17.70 15.37
CA ARG A 111 -1.75 19.16 15.49
C ARG A 111 -2.97 19.89 16.02
N LYS A 112 -4.17 19.52 15.58
CA LYS A 112 -5.44 20.13 15.99
C LYS A 112 -6.55 19.08 15.96
N PRO A 113 -7.09 18.67 17.12
CA PRO A 113 -8.24 17.77 17.15
C PRO A 113 -9.42 18.38 16.39
N LEU A 114 -9.98 17.64 15.44
CA LEU A 114 -11.16 18.02 14.68
C LEU A 114 -12.40 17.38 15.33
N PRO A 115 -13.57 18.05 15.36
CA PRO A 115 -14.82 17.42 15.73
C PRO A 115 -15.06 16.17 14.84
N ASN A 116 -15.51 15.07 15.42
CA ASN A 116 -15.72 13.77 14.74
C ASN A 116 -14.50 13.18 14.01
N SER A 117 -13.30 13.65 14.34
CA SER A 117 -12.07 13.20 13.70
C SER A 117 -11.85 11.68 13.71
N PRO A 118 -12.23 10.90 14.76
CA PRO A 118 -12.09 9.47 14.77
C PRO A 118 -12.93 8.80 13.68
N ASN A 119 -14.18 9.20 13.49
CA ASN A 119 -15.09 8.59 12.54
C ASN A 119 -14.68 8.87 11.09
N ILE A 120 -14.29 10.10 10.77
CA ILE A 120 -13.82 10.49 9.45
C ILE A 120 -12.51 9.74 9.12
N ARG A 121 -11.57 9.72 10.07
CA ARG A 121 -10.31 9.00 9.90
C ARG A 121 -10.55 7.53 9.64
N LEU A 122 -11.36 6.87 10.47
CA LEU A 122 -11.68 5.46 10.31
C LEU A 122 -12.36 5.14 8.98
N ALA A 123 -13.29 5.99 8.51
CA ALA A 123 -13.94 5.82 7.23
C ALA A 123 -12.91 5.84 6.07
N VAL A 124 -11.98 6.80 6.11
CA VAL A 124 -10.91 6.91 5.09
C VAL A 124 -9.95 5.72 5.17
N GLU A 125 -9.62 5.26 6.37
CA GLU A 125 -8.79 4.07 6.60
C GLU A 125 -9.43 2.80 6.02
N VAL A 126 -10.73 2.60 6.25
CA VAL A 126 -11.47 1.45 5.69
C VAL A 126 -11.43 1.47 4.16
N VAL A 127 -11.62 2.63 3.55
CA VAL A 127 -11.52 2.78 2.09
C VAL A 127 -10.09 2.51 1.61
N ALA A 128 -9.07 3.01 2.31
CA ALA A 128 -7.67 2.75 1.98
C ALA A 128 -7.33 1.24 2.03
N VAL A 129 -7.78 0.55 3.08
CA VAL A 129 -7.62 -0.91 3.23
C VAL A 129 -8.33 -1.66 2.11
N ALA A 130 -9.59 -1.31 1.80
CA ALA A 130 -10.36 -1.96 0.74
C ALA A 130 -9.67 -1.80 -0.64
N LEU A 131 -9.20 -0.59 -0.98
CA LEU A 131 -8.47 -0.34 -2.22
C LEU A 131 -7.14 -1.09 -2.25
N THR A 132 -6.43 -1.17 -1.14
CA THR A 132 -5.16 -1.92 -1.04
C THR A 132 -5.37 -3.42 -1.25
N LEU A 133 -6.44 -3.99 -0.67
CA LEU A 133 -6.82 -5.40 -0.89
C LEU A 133 -7.15 -5.67 -2.36
N LEU A 134 -7.97 -4.82 -2.97
CA LEU A 134 -8.32 -4.94 -4.39
C LEU A 134 -7.08 -4.81 -5.29
N THR A 135 -6.18 -3.88 -4.96
CA THR A 135 -4.91 -3.73 -5.68
C THR A 135 -4.07 -4.99 -5.62
N GLY A 136 -3.93 -5.59 -4.43
CA GLY A 136 -3.20 -6.84 -4.25
C GLY A 136 -3.85 -8.01 -4.99
N HIS A 137 -5.18 -8.13 -4.93
CA HIS A 137 -5.93 -9.16 -5.63
C HIS A 137 -5.73 -9.09 -7.15
N VAL A 138 -5.92 -7.90 -7.75
CA VAL A 138 -5.70 -7.71 -9.20
C VAL A 138 -4.22 -7.86 -9.56
N GLY A 139 -3.30 -7.44 -8.67
CA GLY A 139 -1.86 -7.65 -8.83
C GLY A 139 -1.48 -9.12 -8.95
N GLY A 140 -2.16 -10.00 -8.20
CA GLY A 140 -2.01 -11.45 -8.31
C GLY A 140 -2.33 -11.99 -9.71
N PHE A 141 -3.34 -11.44 -10.39
CA PHE A 141 -3.62 -11.80 -11.80
C PHE A 141 -2.56 -11.24 -12.76
N VAL A 142 -2.07 -10.03 -12.52
CA VAL A 142 -1.03 -9.43 -13.38
C VAL A 142 0.30 -10.18 -13.25
N SER A 143 0.62 -10.68 -12.06
CA SER A 143 1.84 -11.48 -11.82
C SER A 143 1.71 -12.95 -12.22
N GLY A 144 0.51 -13.42 -12.59
CA GLY A 144 0.23 -14.81 -12.93
C GLY A 144 0.00 -15.74 -11.73
N VAL A 145 0.03 -15.23 -10.50
CA VAL A 145 -0.20 -16.05 -9.29
C VAL A 145 -1.66 -16.52 -9.21
N ASN A 146 -2.62 -15.68 -9.61
CA ASN A 146 -4.06 -15.96 -9.59
C ASN A 146 -4.61 -16.37 -10.97
N GLY A 147 -3.75 -16.62 -11.96
CA GLY A 147 -4.16 -17.06 -13.29
C GLY A 147 -4.54 -18.55 -13.32
N PRO A 148 -5.31 -19.02 -14.33
CA PRO A 148 -5.47 -20.45 -14.55
C PRO A 148 -4.08 -21.04 -14.83
N MET A 149 -3.78 -22.14 -14.13
CA MET A 149 -2.61 -22.99 -14.43
C MET A 149 -2.79 -23.69 -15.77
#